data_c18b5f5551bc0658372177883a0097bc
#
_entry.id   c18b5f5551bc0658372177883a0097bc
#
_cell.length_a   1.000
_cell.length_b   1.000
_cell.length_c   1.000
_cell.angle_alpha   90.00
_cell.angle_beta   90.00
_cell.angle_gamma   90.00
#
_symmetry.space_group_name_H-M   'P 1'
#
loop_
_entity.id
_entity.type
_entity.pdbx_description
1 polymer ?
#
loop_
_entity_poly.entity_id
_entity_poly.type
_entity_poly.pdbx_seq_one_letter_code
_entity_poly.pdbx_strand_id
1 'polypeptide(L)'
;DESYTMGLVRHDFAQIVEPEGLVIVNGDDKNCFAMKDIVKSKFISYGIENDKCNFLAKNIEFDENGFAKFDVYKNNEFYATFSLSVAGRHNILNALACISTCDYYNISKEIMQNSLKKFTGAERRLEFKGKLNNKISIFDDYAHHPTEIKATADSLNRKIFNESWVVFQPHTYSRTKNLLDDFANTLLNFD
;
A
#
# COMPACT_ATOMS: atom_id res chain seq x y z
N ASP A 1 -1.49 9.10 24.41
CA ASP A 1 -0.86 9.26 23.10
C ASP A 1 -1.37 8.11 22.19
N GLU A 2 -2.24 8.43 21.21
CA GLU A 2 -2.89 7.42 20.35
C GLU A 2 -1.87 6.58 19.57
N SER A 3 -0.73 7.15 19.18
CA SER A 3 0.31 6.44 18.45
C SER A 3 0.95 5.34 19.31
N TYR A 4 1.11 5.58 20.60
CA TYR A 4 1.63 4.60 21.54
C TYR A 4 0.64 3.45 21.77
N THR A 5 -0.64 3.77 21.94
CA THR A 5 -1.72 2.77 22.12
C THR A 5 -1.87 1.88 20.88
N MET A 6 -1.82 2.47 19.69
CA MET A 6 -1.87 1.70 18.43
C MET A 6 -0.64 0.79 18.25
N GLY A 7 0.54 1.23 18.70
CA GLY A 7 1.74 0.40 18.72
C GLY A 7 1.57 -0.84 19.61
N LEU A 8 1.05 -0.68 20.82
CA LEU A 8 0.79 -1.78 21.76
C LEU A 8 -0.20 -2.81 21.19
N VAL A 9 -1.32 -2.36 20.63
CA VAL A 9 -2.33 -3.26 20.03
C VAL A 9 -1.74 -4.09 18.89
N ARG A 10 -0.88 -3.51 18.04
CA ARG A 10 -0.19 -4.25 16.98
C ARG A 10 0.79 -5.28 17.53
N HIS A 11 1.51 -4.95 18.60
CA HIS A 11 2.41 -5.86 19.30
C HIS A 11 1.66 -7.07 19.84
N ASP A 12 0.58 -6.84 20.60
CA ASP A 12 -0.23 -7.90 21.17
C ASP A 12 -0.81 -8.81 20.10
N PHE A 13 -1.29 -8.23 18.98
CA PHE A 13 -1.80 -8.99 17.84
C PHE A 13 -0.74 -9.88 17.19
N ALA A 14 0.49 -9.39 17.04
CA ALA A 14 1.58 -10.18 16.45
C ALA A 14 2.02 -11.35 17.35
N GLN A 15 1.89 -11.21 18.68
CA GLN A 15 2.26 -12.26 19.64
C GLN A 15 1.24 -13.43 19.70
N ILE A 16 0.02 -13.24 19.18
CA ILE A 16 -1.00 -14.31 19.10
C ILE A 16 -0.61 -15.37 18.07
N VAL A 17 0.27 -15.03 17.11
CA VAL A 17 0.66 -15.95 16.05
C VAL A 17 1.51 -17.09 16.65
N GLU A 18 1.05 -18.31 16.45
CA GLU A 18 1.71 -19.53 16.93
C GLU A 18 3.14 -19.66 16.36
N PRO A 19 4.06 -20.39 17.02
CA PRO A 19 5.46 -20.52 16.59
C PRO A 19 5.62 -21.05 15.15
N GLU A 20 4.71 -21.91 14.68
CA GLU A 20 4.67 -22.46 13.33
C GLU A 20 4.08 -21.50 12.31
N GLY A 21 3.51 -20.39 12.78
CA GLY A 21 2.88 -19.37 11.95
C GLY A 21 3.89 -18.44 11.27
N LEU A 22 3.35 -17.43 10.62
CA LEU A 22 4.11 -16.44 9.87
C LEU A 22 3.58 -15.03 10.14
N VAL A 23 4.47 -14.12 10.48
CA VAL A 23 4.20 -12.68 10.55
C VAL A 23 4.93 -11.99 9.40
N ILE A 24 4.16 -11.28 8.57
CA ILE A 24 4.70 -10.49 7.46
C ILE A 24 4.38 -9.02 7.73
N VAL A 25 5.38 -8.16 7.70
CA VAL A 25 5.22 -6.74 8.04
C VAL A 25 5.81 -5.79 7.01
N ASN A 26 5.23 -4.61 6.93
CA ASN A 26 5.87 -3.48 6.27
C ASN A 26 7.03 -2.97 7.15
N GLY A 27 8.26 -3.21 6.73
CA GLY A 27 9.46 -2.82 7.47
C GLY A 27 9.85 -1.36 7.31
N ASP A 28 9.18 -0.59 6.45
CA ASP A 28 9.33 0.86 6.38
C ASP A 28 8.62 1.52 7.59
N ASP A 29 7.65 0.85 8.21
CA ASP A 29 7.07 1.23 9.50
C ASP A 29 7.96 0.70 10.65
N LYS A 30 8.58 1.61 11.39
CA LYS A 30 9.50 1.29 12.49
C LYS A 30 8.85 0.44 13.58
N ASN A 31 7.58 0.69 13.89
CA ASN A 31 6.84 -0.07 14.92
C ASN A 31 6.57 -1.50 14.43
N CYS A 32 6.19 -1.65 13.16
CA CYS A 32 6.00 -2.97 12.58
C CYS A 32 7.33 -3.74 12.48
N PHE A 33 8.40 -3.07 12.08
CA PHE A 33 9.71 -3.72 11.97
C PHE A 33 10.27 -4.17 13.32
N ALA A 34 10.02 -3.42 14.40
CA ALA A 34 10.44 -3.78 15.76
C ALA A 34 9.76 -5.06 16.30
N MET A 35 8.65 -5.50 15.69
CA MET A 35 7.97 -6.74 16.10
C MET A 35 8.83 -7.99 15.94
N LYS A 36 9.89 -7.94 15.12
CA LYS A 36 10.82 -9.06 14.95
C LYS A 36 11.43 -9.57 16.26
N ASP A 37 11.55 -8.69 17.27
CA ASP A 37 12.20 -9.00 18.54
C ASP A 37 11.23 -9.63 19.56
N ILE A 38 9.93 -9.65 19.26
CA ILE A 38 8.88 -10.11 20.18
C ILE A 38 8.04 -11.28 19.65
N VAL A 39 7.99 -11.48 18.33
CA VAL A 39 7.26 -12.61 17.75
C VAL A 39 8.02 -13.92 17.91
N LYS A 40 7.30 -15.00 18.19
CA LYS A 40 7.86 -16.35 18.29
C LYS A 40 7.81 -17.11 16.98
N SER A 41 6.94 -16.66 16.08
CA SER A 41 6.74 -17.23 14.77
C SER A 41 7.80 -16.79 13.76
N LYS A 42 7.79 -17.37 12.57
CA LYS A 42 8.60 -16.89 11.47
C LYS A 42 8.24 -15.44 11.15
N PHE A 43 9.26 -14.61 10.94
CA PHE A 43 9.11 -13.19 10.64
C PHE A 43 9.69 -12.87 9.27
N ILE A 44 8.91 -12.19 8.44
CA ILE A 44 9.33 -11.69 7.12
C ILE A 44 8.96 -10.21 7.04
N SER A 45 9.90 -9.40 6.62
CA SER A 45 9.69 -7.96 6.39
C SER A 45 9.82 -7.62 4.91
N TYR A 46 9.03 -6.65 4.46
CA TYR A 46 9.13 -6.08 3.13
C TYR A 46 9.14 -4.56 3.20
N GLY A 47 9.71 -3.91 2.19
CA GLY A 47 9.78 -2.45 2.16
C GLY A 47 10.33 -1.89 0.86
N ILE A 48 10.42 -0.57 0.81
CA ILE A 48 11.01 0.20 -0.29
C ILE A 48 12.19 1.02 0.24
N GLU A 49 12.09 1.54 1.47
CA GLU A 49 13.08 2.45 2.06
C GLU A 49 14.03 1.74 3.03
N ASN A 50 13.55 0.76 3.78
CA ASN A 50 14.35 0.05 4.77
C ASN A 50 15.13 -1.11 4.12
N ASP A 51 16.42 -0.90 3.89
CA ASP A 51 17.33 -1.87 3.28
C ASP A 51 17.57 -3.15 4.08
N LYS A 52 17.11 -3.20 5.34
CA LYS A 52 17.17 -4.39 6.21
C LYS A 52 15.99 -5.35 6.03
N CYS A 53 15.04 -5.02 5.15
CA CYS A 53 13.90 -5.88 4.85
C CYS A 53 14.32 -7.15 4.09
N ASN A 54 13.58 -8.25 4.34
CA ASN A 54 13.80 -9.50 3.60
C ASN A 54 13.42 -9.36 2.12
N PHE A 55 12.34 -8.62 1.82
CA PHE A 55 11.94 -8.30 0.46
C PHE A 55 11.99 -6.79 0.25
N LEU A 56 12.77 -6.34 -0.72
CA LEU A 56 12.99 -4.92 -0.99
C LEU A 56 12.71 -4.62 -2.46
N ALA A 57 11.85 -3.63 -2.72
CA ALA A 57 11.65 -3.12 -4.07
C ALA A 57 12.71 -2.07 -4.39
N LYS A 58 13.35 -2.21 -5.56
CA LYS A 58 14.32 -1.26 -6.13
C LYS A 58 14.00 -0.98 -7.59
N ASN A 59 14.68 0.00 -8.17
CA ASN A 59 14.56 0.35 -9.60
C ASN A 59 13.10 0.57 -10.00
N ILE A 60 12.38 1.36 -9.18
CA ILE A 60 10.95 1.61 -9.37
C ILE A 60 10.77 2.63 -10.49
N GLU A 61 10.06 2.23 -11.53
CA GLU A 61 9.66 3.06 -12.65
C GLU A 61 8.13 3.12 -12.72
N PHE A 62 7.59 4.25 -13.15
CA PHE A 62 6.15 4.41 -13.38
C PHE A 62 5.89 4.77 -14.83
N ASP A 63 4.89 4.14 -15.44
CA ASP A 63 4.42 4.52 -16.76
C ASP A 63 3.50 5.75 -16.73
N GLU A 64 3.00 6.16 -17.89
CA GLU A 64 2.07 7.29 -18.03
C GLU A 64 0.74 7.12 -17.30
N ASN A 65 0.35 5.89 -16.97
CA ASN A 65 -0.83 5.56 -16.18
C ASN A 65 -0.54 5.50 -14.67
N GLY A 66 0.72 5.69 -14.27
CA GLY A 66 1.17 5.55 -12.90
C GLY A 66 1.31 4.10 -12.43
N PHE A 67 1.36 3.14 -13.36
CA PHE A 67 1.58 1.73 -13.05
C PHE A 67 3.06 1.48 -12.82
N ALA A 68 3.37 0.75 -11.76
CA ALA A 68 4.75 0.52 -11.37
C ALA A 68 5.34 -0.72 -12.05
N LYS A 69 6.62 -0.59 -12.45
CA LYS A 69 7.53 -1.71 -12.73
C LYS A 69 8.70 -1.60 -11.77
N PHE A 70 9.07 -2.68 -11.11
CA PHE A 70 10.13 -2.65 -10.10
C PHE A 70 10.82 -4.01 -9.97
N ASP A 71 12.07 -3.96 -9.49
CA ASP A 71 12.84 -5.14 -9.16
C ASP A 71 12.64 -5.49 -7.68
N VAL A 72 12.45 -6.77 -7.39
CA VAL A 72 12.42 -7.29 -6.03
C VAL A 72 13.73 -7.97 -5.72
N TYR A 73 14.30 -7.64 -4.56
CA TYR A 73 15.44 -8.32 -3.97
C TYR A 73 14.98 -9.08 -2.73
N LYS A 74 15.37 -10.35 -2.62
CA LYS A 74 15.14 -11.18 -1.44
C LYS A 74 16.47 -11.42 -0.73
N ASN A 75 16.59 -10.95 0.52
CA ASN A 75 17.82 -11.04 1.31
C ASN A 75 19.06 -10.52 0.55
N ASN A 76 18.89 -9.37 -0.11
CA ASN A 76 19.89 -8.68 -0.95
C ASN A 76 20.24 -9.35 -2.29
N GLU A 77 19.64 -10.48 -2.64
CA GLU A 77 19.81 -11.10 -3.95
C GLU A 77 18.64 -10.74 -4.88
N PHE A 78 18.94 -10.49 -6.15
CA PHE A 78 17.89 -10.25 -7.15
C PHE A 78 16.94 -11.44 -7.22
N TYR A 79 15.66 -11.16 -7.00
CA TYR A 79 14.63 -12.18 -6.98
C TYR A 79 13.86 -12.27 -8.31
N ALA A 80 13.23 -11.17 -8.73
CA ALA A 80 12.53 -11.05 -10.00
C ALA A 80 12.08 -9.59 -10.23
N THR A 81 11.73 -9.26 -11.49
CA THR A 81 11.07 -8.00 -11.83
C THR A 81 9.55 -8.19 -11.89
N PHE A 82 8.80 -7.27 -11.32
CA PHE A 82 7.34 -7.27 -11.30
C PHE A 82 6.77 -6.03 -11.95
N SER A 83 5.56 -6.15 -12.52
CA SER A 83 4.80 -5.03 -13.07
C SER A 83 3.37 -5.08 -12.52
N LEU A 84 2.83 -3.91 -12.20
CA LEU A 84 1.46 -3.75 -11.70
C LEU A 84 0.59 -3.12 -12.79
N SER A 85 -0.72 -3.36 -12.71
CA SER A 85 -1.76 -2.66 -13.49
C SER A 85 -2.65 -1.81 -12.60
N VAL A 86 -2.15 -1.44 -11.42
CA VAL A 86 -2.77 -0.52 -10.47
C VAL A 86 -1.80 0.59 -10.12
N ALA A 87 -2.31 1.82 -10.04
CA ALA A 87 -1.49 3.00 -9.81
C ALA A 87 -1.17 3.20 -8.32
N GLY A 88 -0.04 3.85 -8.07
CA GLY A 88 0.34 4.34 -6.75
C GLY A 88 1.40 3.52 -6.03
N ARG A 89 2.29 4.24 -5.34
CA ARG A 89 3.42 3.67 -4.60
C ARG A 89 3.01 2.68 -3.51
N HIS A 90 1.86 2.92 -2.86
CA HIS A 90 1.32 2.02 -1.84
C HIS A 90 0.99 0.62 -2.40
N ASN A 91 0.65 0.51 -3.69
CA ASN A 91 0.41 -0.77 -4.33
C ASN A 91 1.68 -1.59 -4.55
N ILE A 92 2.86 -0.96 -4.58
CA ILE A 92 4.14 -1.69 -4.54
C ILE A 92 4.29 -2.40 -3.18
N LEU A 93 3.99 -1.72 -2.06
CA LEU A 93 4.01 -2.32 -0.73
C LEU A 93 2.98 -3.47 -0.61
N ASN A 94 1.77 -3.28 -1.13
CA ASN A 94 0.76 -4.34 -1.17
C ASN A 94 1.23 -5.55 -2.01
N ALA A 95 1.86 -5.31 -3.15
CA ALA A 95 2.44 -6.36 -3.98
C ALA A 95 3.59 -7.09 -3.27
N LEU A 96 4.47 -6.38 -2.56
CA LEU A 96 5.54 -6.98 -1.77
C LEU A 96 5.00 -7.88 -0.65
N ALA A 97 3.91 -7.48 0.03
CA ALA A 97 3.23 -8.33 1.01
C ALA A 97 2.71 -9.63 0.36
N CYS A 98 2.08 -9.50 -0.81
CA CYS A 98 1.61 -10.65 -1.59
C CYS A 98 2.77 -11.54 -2.04
N ILE A 99 3.82 -10.97 -2.63
CA ILE A 99 5.01 -11.69 -3.09
C ILE A 99 5.67 -12.45 -1.95
N SER A 100 5.85 -11.80 -0.78
CA SER A 100 6.46 -12.41 0.41
C SER A 100 5.63 -13.60 0.91
N THR A 101 4.31 -13.47 0.89
CA THR A 101 3.37 -14.53 1.27
C THR A 101 3.43 -15.70 0.28
N CYS A 102 3.35 -15.39 -1.01
CA CYS A 102 3.39 -16.39 -2.07
C CYS A 102 4.72 -17.16 -2.11
N ASP A 103 5.84 -16.46 -1.90
CA ASP A 103 7.16 -17.08 -1.80
C ASP A 103 7.26 -18.05 -0.61
N TYR A 104 6.69 -17.67 0.53
CA TYR A 104 6.64 -18.55 1.70
C TYR A 104 5.91 -19.88 1.40
N TYR A 105 4.84 -19.81 0.60
CA TYR A 105 4.08 -20.99 0.17
C TYR A 105 4.63 -21.63 -1.12
N ASN A 106 5.82 -21.25 -1.56
CA ASN A 106 6.48 -21.80 -2.76
C ASN A 106 5.68 -21.63 -4.06
N ILE A 107 4.90 -20.59 -4.19
CA ILE A 107 4.26 -20.19 -5.45
C ILE A 107 5.33 -19.72 -6.43
N SER A 108 5.28 -20.17 -7.66
CA SER A 108 6.30 -19.79 -8.65
C SER A 108 6.27 -18.30 -8.99
N LYS A 109 7.46 -17.74 -9.27
CA LYS A 109 7.62 -16.32 -9.65
C LYS A 109 6.77 -15.95 -10.86
N GLU A 110 6.68 -16.85 -11.83
CA GLU A 110 5.91 -16.65 -13.05
C GLU A 110 4.41 -16.49 -12.75
N ILE A 111 3.85 -17.30 -11.86
CA ILE A 111 2.45 -17.17 -11.41
C ILE A 111 2.23 -15.83 -10.74
N MET A 112 3.12 -15.42 -9.83
CA MET A 112 3.05 -14.14 -9.15
C MET A 112 3.10 -12.96 -10.12
N GLN A 113 4.07 -12.97 -11.07
CA GLN A 113 4.23 -11.93 -12.08
C GLN A 113 2.98 -11.79 -12.95
N ASN A 114 2.45 -12.91 -13.46
CA ASN A 114 1.27 -12.93 -14.30
C ASN A 114 0.01 -12.48 -13.54
N SER A 115 -0.14 -12.86 -12.28
CA SER A 115 -1.29 -12.48 -11.45
C SER A 115 -1.28 -11.01 -11.09
N LEU A 116 -0.14 -10.48 -10.66
CA LEU A 116 0.01 -9.06 -10.33
C LEU A 116 -0.18 -8.15 -11.56
N LYS A 117 0.31 -8.58 -12.73
CA LYS A 117 0.10 -7.85 -13.98
C LYS A 117 -1.37 -7.85 -14.44
N LYS A 118 -2.14 -8.88 -14.10
CA LYS A 118 -3.57 -8.99 -14.45
C LYS A 118 -4.49 -8.33 -13.41
N PHE A 119 -3.99 -8.06 -12.22
CA PHE A 119 -4.79 -7.47 -11.15
C PHE A 119 -5.09 -6.00 -11.46
N THR A 120 -6.36 -5.67 -11.62
CA THR A 120 -6.85 -4.33 -11.99
C THR A 120 -7.32 -3.49 -10.81
N GLY A 121 -7.10 -3.97 -9.58
CA GLY A 121 -7.49 -3.29 -8.36
C GLY A 121 -8.65 -3.96 -7.62
N ALA A 122 -8.86 -3.55 -6.38
CA ALA A 122 -10.05 -3.91 -5.62
C ALA A 122 -11.15 -2.89 -5.89
N GLU A 123 -12.41 -3.32 -5.77
CA GLU A 123 -13.56 -2.42 -5.81
C GLU A 123 -13.38 -1.27 -4.81
N ARG A 124 -13.77 -0.07 -5.21
CA ARG A 124 -13.68 1.15 -4.41
C ARG A 124 -12.26 1.45 -3.87
N ARG A 125 -11.22 1.15 -4.66
CA ARG A 125 -9.82 1.54 -4.40
C ARG A 125 -9.27 2.23 -5.64
N LEU A 126 -9.49 3.56 -5.76
CA LEU A 126 -9.25 4.38 -6.94
C LEU A 126 -9.82 3.73 -8.21
N GLU A 127 -11.00 3.13 -8.07
CA GLU A 127 -11.67 2.36 -9.12
C GLU A 127 -12.17 3.28 -10.22
N PHE A 128 -11.74 3.07 -11.44
CA PHE A 128 -12.24 3.83 -12.58
C PHE A 128 -13.68 3.39 -12.92
N LYS A 129 -14.65 4.29 -12.76
CA LYS A 129 -16.07 4.04 -13.02
C LYS A 129 -16.50 4.41 -14.45
N GLY A 130 -15.66 5.13 -15.18
CA GLY A 130 -15.98 5.54 -16.55
C GLY A 130 -15.70 7.00 -16.83
N LYS A 131 -16.18 7.46 -18.00
CA LYS A 131 -16.05 8.85 -18.42
C LYS A 131 -17.43 9.47 -18.69
N LEU A 132 -17.67 10.63 -18.10
CA LEU A 132 -18.82 11.46 -18.45
C LEU A 132 -18.48 12.32 -19.68
N ASN A 133 -19.31 12.23 -20.72
CA ASN A 133 -19.13 12.97 -21.98
C ASN A 133 -17.75 12.81 -22.61
N ASN A 134 -17.08 11.68 -22.41
CA ASN A 134 -15.71 11.38 -22.86
C ASN A 134 -14.63 12.37 -22.39
N LYS A 135 -14.95 13.25 -21.44
CA LYS A 135 -14.04 14.30 -20.93
C LYS A 135 -13.69 14.14 -19.45
N ILE A 136 -14.65 13.77 -18.62
CA ILE A 136 -14.50 13.72 -17.17
C ILE A 136 -14.33 12.26 -16.75
N SER A 137 -13.15 11.89 -16.24
CA SER A 137 -12.91 10.57 -15.65
C SER A 137 -13.48 10.52 -14.23
N ILE A 138 -14.26 9.49 -13.93
CA ILE A 138 -14.87 9.29 -12.62
C ILE A 138 -14.17 8.11 -11.94
N PHE A 139 -13.74 8.33 -10.69
CA PHE A 139 -13.14 7.32 -9.84
C PHE A 139 -13.93 7.20 -8.53
N ASP A 140 -14.05 5.98 -8.01
CA ASP A 140 -14.62 5.68 -6.69
C ASP A 140 -13.51 5.17 -5.77
N ASP A 141 -13.39 5.77 -4.58
CA ASP A 141 -12.42 5.36 -3.57
C ASP A 141 -13.09 5.28 -2.19
N TYR A 142 -12.79 4.23 -1.44
CA TYR A 142 -13.27 4.06 -0.07
C TYR A 142 -12.38 4.74 0.96
N ALA A 143 -11.41 5.54 0.53
CA ALA A 143 -10.54 6.30 1.42
C ALA A 143 -11.34 7.12 2.43
N HIS A 144 -11.11 6.92 3.71
CA HIS A 144 -11.85 7.53 4.81
C HIS A 144 -10.94 7.97 5.97
N HIS A 145 -9.64 7.95 5.76
CA HIS A 145 -8.61 8.47 6.65
C HIS A 145 -7.72 9.46 5.89
N PRO A 146 -7.19 10.54 6.50
CA PRO A 146 -6.36 11.52 5.80
C PRO A 146 -5.20 10.90 5.03
N THR A 147 -4.52 9.90 5.61
CA THR A 147 -3.42 9.19 4.95
C THR A 147 -3.86 8.47 3.66
N GLU A 148 -5.05 7.85 3.66
CA GLU A 148 -5.60 7.18 2.48
C GLU A 148 -5.98 8.19 1.41
N ILE A 149 -6.67 9.29 1.77
CA ILE A 149 -7.05 10.37 0.85
C ILE A 149 -5.81 10.99 0.22
N LYS A 150 -4.75 11.20 1.02
CA LYS A 150 -3.46 11.68 0.51
C LYS A 150 -2.87 10.72 -0.54
N ALA A 151 -2.88 9.43 -0.29
CA ALA A 151 -2.38 8.42 -1.23
C ALA A 151 -3.18 8.43 -2.54
N THR A 152 -4.50 8.66 -2.47
CA THR A 152 -5.38 8.83 -3.63
C THR A 152 -5.02 10.10 -4.41
N ALA A 153 -4.86 11.26 -3.73
CA ALA A 153 -4.44 12.51 -4.35
C ALA A 153 -3.08 12.35 -5.04
N ASP A 154 -2.08 11.80 -4.34
CA ASP A 154 -0.73 11.55 -4.89
C ASP A 154 -0.77 10.63 -6.11
N SER A 155 -1.70 9.70 -6.17
CA SER A 155 -1.89 8.79 -7.32
C SER A 155 -2.53 9.49 -8.52
N LEU A 156 -3.48 10.41 -8.26
CA LEU A 156 -4.15 11.21 -9.30
C LEU A 156 -3.22 12.29 -9.86
N ASN A 157 -2.44 12.97 -9.01
CA ASN A 157 -1.52 14.03 -9.41
C ASN A 157 -0.38 13.55 -10.32
N ARG A 158 -0.15 12.24 -10.42
CA ARG A 158 0.76 11.63 -11.42
C ARG A 158 0.13 11.47 -12.80
N LYS A 159 -1.18 11.62 -12.91
CA LYS A 159 -1.91 11.59 -14.18
C LYS A 159 -2.07 13.01 -14.70
N ILE A 160 -2.08 13.15 -16.02
CA ILE A 160 -2.25 14.46 -16.66
C ILE A 160 -3.75 14.77 -16.70
N PHE A 161 -4.20 15.55 -15.73
CA PHE A 161 -5.53 16.16 -15.71
C PHE A 161 -5.39 17.69 -15.76
N ASN A 162 -6.36 18.37 -16.35
CA ASN A 162 -6.41 19.83 -16.30
C ASN A 162 -6.91 20.33 -14.96
N GLU A 163 -7.73 19.54 -14.29
CA GLU A 163 -8.42 19.88 -13.04
C GLU A 163 -8.85 18.60 -12.35
N SER A 164 -8.79 18.56 -11.01
CA SER A 164 -9.25 17.44 -10.20
C SER A 164 -10.27 17.89 -9.15
N TRP A 165 -11.38 17.18 -9.04
CA TRP A 165 -12.44 17.44 -8.09
C TRP A 165 -12.61 16.27 -7.15
N VAL A 166 -12.73 16.55 -5.86
CA VAL A 166 -13.01 15.56 -4.84
C VAL A 166 -14.39 15.78 -4.23
N VAL A 167 -15.18 14.71 -4.16
CA VAL A 167 -16.42 14.68 -3.40
C VAL A 167 -16.19 13.75 -2.22
N PHE A 168 -16.10 14.30 -1.02
CA PHE A 168 -15.77 13.57 0.19
C PHE A 168 -16.95 13.56 1.17
N GLN A 169 -17.32 12.36 1.64
CA GLN A 169 -18.27 12.17 2.73
C GLN A 169 -17.55 11.63 3.95
N PRO A 170 -17.39 12.42 5.02
CA PRO A 170 -16.76 11.94 6.25
C PRO A 170 -17.51 10.76 6.86
N HIS A 171 -16.75 9.79 7.36
CA HIS A 171 -17.31 8.62 8.04
C HIS A 171 -16.80 8.55 9.49
N THR A 172 -17.72 8.40 10.46
CA THR A 172 -17.58 8.47 11.92
C THR A 172 -17.28 9.89 12.45
N TYR A 173 -18.14 10.37 13.36
CA TYR A 173 -18.03 11.72 13.96
C TYR A 173 -16.74 11.90 14.76
N SER A 174 -16.34 10.91 15.54
CA SER A 174 -15.13 10.99 16.38
C SER A 174 -13.87 11.15 15.55
N ARG A 175 -13.71 10.35 14.50
CA ARG A 175 -12.56 10.46 13.59
C ARG A 175 -12.52 11.81 12.89
N THR A 176 -13.66 12.26 12.36
CA THR A 176 -13.75 13.55 11.67
C THR A 176 -13.39 14.69 12.60
N LYS A 177 -13.87 14.67 13.85
CA LYS A 177 -13.55 15.69 14.84
C LYS A 177 -12.06 15.68 15.22
N ASN A 178 -11.50 14.51 15.49
CA ASN A 178 -10.12 14.38 15.97
C ASN A 178 -9.07 14.67 14.88
N LEU A 179 -9.42 14.47 13.61
CA LEU A 179 -8.52 14.63 12.46
C LEU A 179 -8.99 15.74 11.51
N LEU A 180 -9.75 16.74 12.00
CA LEU A 180 -10.35 17.78 11.16
C LEU A 180 -9.32 18.54 10.34
N ASP A 181 -8.24 18.98 10.98
CA ASP A 181 -7.17 19.76 10.34
C ASP A 181 -6.41 18.87 9.32
N ASP A 182 -6.18 17.61 9.64
CA ASP A 182 -5.53 16.66 8.73
C ASP A 182 -6.40 16.40 7.49
N PHE A 183 -7.73 16.25 7.66
CA PHE A 183 -8.65 16.17 6.53
C PHE A 183 -8.61 17.41 5.67
N ALA A 184 -8.72 18.60 6.27
CA ALA A 184 -8.70 19.87 5.56
C ALA A 184 -7.40 20.01 4.75
N ASN A 185 -6.24 19.80 5.38
CA ASN A 185 -4.94 19.89 4.73
C ASN A 185 -4.78 18.86 3.60
N THR A 186 -5.35 17.67 3.76
CA THR A 186 -5.25 16.62 2.74
C THR A 186 -6.12 16.90 1.53
N LEU A 187 -7.33 17.43 1.75
CA LEU A 187 -8.26 17.78 0.67
C LEU A 187 -7.73 18.94 -0.20
N LEU A 188 -6.87 19.80 0.33
CA LEU A 188 -6.19 20.85 -0.43
C LEU A 188 -5.16 20.31 -1.46
N ASN A 189 -4.87 19.01 -1.49
CA ASN A 189 -4.03 18.40 -2.54
C ASN A 189 -4.79 18.11 -3.84
N PHE A 190 -6.10 18.32 -3.87
CA PHE A 190 -6.91 18.34 -5.08
C PHE A 190 -7.07 19.79 -5.57
N ASP A 191 -7.19 20.00 -6.89
CA ASP A 191 -7.39 21.34 -7.48
C ASP A 191 -8.80 21.87 -7.23
#